data_4adb5ce4b218b4ba9e5b29c91e47eaa6
#
_entry.id   4adb5ce4b218b4ba9e5b29c91e47eaa6
#
_cell.length_a   1.000
_cell.length_b   1.000
_cell.length_c   1.000
_cell.angle_alpha   90.00
_cell.angle_beta   90.00
_cell.angle_gamma   90.00
#
_symmetry.space_group_name_H-M   'P 1'
#
loop_
_entity.id
_entity.type
_entity.pdbx_description
1 polymer ?
#
loop_
_entity_poly.entity_id
_entity_poly.type
_entity_poly.pdbx_seq_one_letter_code
_entity_poly.pdbx_strand_id
1 'polypeptide(L)'
;NKYTPYTSTGTWTPKVTKVVKGGEMKEFKLEFADNADFKNAKTVVTNLKGEIITTADGGKSQTLSFDKIEYKLDQLNKLPTDSTGRGASKTFTYYVREQQPTTPFTNYKYDQSIYQITVNAVDNTDHKINVTATYKQIQDRDGNEVTTDTDHNLTDSTPTFTNTYSTSLPLSGMSGVTLTYLAGAAVLCAAAAWMHIRRKANAKGGERRE
;
A
#
# COMPACT_ATOMS: atom_id res chain seq x y z
N ASN A 1 30.04 -48.61 0.79
CA ASN A 1 29.05 -47.72 0.19
C ASN A 1 28.91 -46.48 1.06
N LYS A 2 29.25 -45.30 0.53
CA LYS A 2 29.03 -44.02 1.23
C LYS A 2 27.59 -43.62 1.02
N TYR A 3 26.78 -43.66 2.08
CA TYR A 3 25.40 -43.16 2.05
C TYR A 3 25.43 -41.63 1.94
N THR A 4 24.82 -41.05 0.91
CA THR A 4 24.63 -39.60 0.77
C THR A 4 23.17 -39.31 1.07
N PRO A 5 22.87 -38.58 2.18
CA PRO A 5 21.51 -38.22 2.49
C PRO A 5 20.86 -37.40 1.39
N TYR A 6 19.57 -37.60 1.17
CA TYR A 6 18.79 -36.75 0.29
C TYR A 6 18.65 -35.34 0.89
N THR A 7 18.94 -34.33 0.10
CA THR A 7 18.81 -32.91 0.47
C THR A 7 18.08 -32.14 -0.60
N SER A 8 17.36 -31.13 -0.22
CA SER A 8 16.64 -30.25 -1.13
C SER A 8 16.58 -28.84 -0.56
N THR A 9 16.64 -27.83 -1.43
CA THR A 9 16.58 -26.42 -1.04
C THR A 9 15.73 -25.61 -2.00
N GLY A 10 15.14 -24.54 -1.50
CA GLY A 10 14.44 -23.53 -2.27
C GLY A 10 14.59 -22.15 -1.66
N THR A 11 14.34 -21.11 -2.42
CA THR A 11 14.50 -19.75 -1.94
C THR A 11 13.31 -18.86 -2.34
N TRP A 12 13.04 -17.86 -1.53
CA TRP A 12 12.06 -16.83 -1.81
C TRP A 12 12.54 -15.48 -1.27
N THR A 13 12.30 -14.41 -2.03
CA THR A 13 12.64 -13.06 -1.62
C THR A 13 11.35 -12.27 -1.42
N PRO A 14 11.01 -11.90 -0.17
CA PRO A 14 9.83 -11.08 0.11
C PRO A 14 9.97 -9.69 -0.52
N LYS A 15 8.90 -9.21 -1.17
CA LYS A 15 8.84 -7.87 -1.78
C LYS A 15 7.59 -7.14 -1.34
N VAL A 16 7.71 -5.83 -1.23
CA VAL A 16 6.60 -4.91 -0.92
C VAL A 16 6.74 -3.66 -1.77
N THR A 17 5.63 -2.97 -2.02
CA THR A 17 5.63 -1.70 -2.72
C THR A 17 5.24 -0.58 -1.78
N LYS A 18 6.03 0.50 -1.75
CA LYS A 18 5.70 1.73 -1.06
C LYS A 18 5.25 2.78 -2.06
N VAL A 19 4.10 3.41 -1.79
CA VAL A 19 3.52 4.48 -2.59
C VAL A 19 3.33 5.72 -1.72
N VAL A 20 3.58 6.89 -2.28
CA VAL A 20 3.23 8.18 -1.70
C VAL A 20 2.36 8.94 -2.69
N LYS A 21 1.20 9.40 -2.25
CA LYS A 21 0.29 10.23 -3.04
C LYS A 21 0.30 11.68 -2.54
N GLY A 22 0.37 12.62 -3.46
CA GLY A 22 0.31 14.06 -3.17
C GLY A 22 1.57 14.68 -2.62
N GLY A 23 2.65 13.90 -2.45
CA GLY A 23 3.92 14.37 -1.87
C GLY A 23 5.13 13.59 -2.34
N GLU A 24 6.27 13.91 -1.74
CA GLU A 24 7.55 13.27 -2.05
C GLU A 24 7.77 12.01 -1.22
N MET A 25 8.52 11.05 -1.78
CA MET A 25 9.01 9.88 -1.04
C MET A 25 9.93 10.35 0.09
N LYS A 26 9.73 9.80 1.28
CA LYS A 26 10.58 9.99 2.47
C LYS A 26 11.15 8.63 2.89
N GLU A 27 11.96 8.60 3.92
CA GLU A 27 12.48 7.37 4.50
C GLU A 27 11.39 6.68 5.34
N PHE A 28 10.59 5.86 4.70
CA PHE A 28 9.56 5.02 5.36
C PHE A 28 10.13 3.65 5.66
N LYS A 29 9.78 3.08 6.80
CA LYS A 29 10.24 1.76 7.24
C LYS A 29 9.13 0.74 7.07
N LEU A 30 9.46 -0.38 6.42
CA LEU A 30 8.58 -1.53 6.27
C LEU A 30 9.15 -2.67 7.10
N GLU A 31 8.28 -3.41 7.78
CA GLU A 31 8.63 -4.53 8.67
C GLU A 31 8.08 -5.83 8.13
N PHE A 32 8.88 -6.87 8.25
CA PHE A 32 8.54 -8.25 7.91
C PHE A 32 8.84 -9.16 9.10
N ALA A 33 7.89 -9.97 9.51
CA ALA A 33 8.03 -10.89 10.63
C ALA A 33 7.34 -12.24 10.37
N ASP A 34 7.76 -13.26 11.08
CA ASP A 34 7.12 -14.58 11.14
C ASP A 34 6.02 -14.70 12.22
N ASN A 35 5.66 -13.56 12.82
CA ASN A 35 4.65 -13.49 13.87
C ASN A 35 3.83 -12.20 13.74
N ALA A 36 2.57 -12.24 14.17
CA ALA A 36 1.62 -11.13 14.06
C ALA A 36 1.95 -9.95 14.99
N ASP A 37 2.75 -10.15 16.03
CA ASP A 37 3.17 -9.09 16.96
C ASP A 37 4.40 -8.32 16.46
N PHE A 38 4.96 -8.71 15.32
CA PHE A 38 6.17 -8.12 14.72
C PHE A 38 7.39 -8.14 15.66
N LYS A 39 7.47 -9.14 16.53
CA LYS A 39 8.67 -9.34 17.36
C LYS A 39 9.85 -9.73 16.49
N ASN A 40 11.00 -9.10 16.72
CA ASN A 40 12.23 -9.31 15.96
C ASN A 40 12.04 -9.13 14.43
N ALA A 41 11.15 -8.23 14.03
CA ALA A 41 10.87 -7.95 12.63
C ALA A 41 12.15 -7.48 11.90
N LYS A 42 12.31 -7.95 10.67
CA LYS A 42 13.29 -7.41 9.74
C LYS A 42 12.74 -6.13 9.11
N THR A 43 13.60 -5.16 8.90
CA THR A 43 13.19 -3.83 8.42
C THR A 43 13.91 -3.51 7.12
N VAL A 44 13.17 -2.95 6.16
CA VAL A 44 13.72 -2.25 5.00
C VAL A 44 13.22 -0.81 5.00
N VAL A 45 14.02 0.07 4.41
CA VAL A 45 13.73 1.51 4.35
C VAL A 45 13.70 1.94 2.88
N THR A 46 12.76 2.81 2.53
CA THR A 46 12.73 3.43 1.20
C THR A 46 14.04 4.14 0.92
N ASN A 47 14.61 3.87 -0.26
CA ASN A 47 15.90 4.41 -0.67
C ASN A 47 15.69 5.65 -1.56
N LEU A 48 15.93 6.84 -1.03
CA LEU A 48 15.74 8.11 -1.76
C LEU A 48 16.73 8.30 -2.93
N LYS A 49 17.81 7.52 -2.96
CA LYS A 49 18.78 7.51 -4.05
C LYS A 49 18.53 6.36 -5.05
N GLY A 50 17.58 5.48 -4.74
CA GLY A 50 17.17 4.37 -5.60
C GLY A 50 16.15 4.80 -6.65
N GLU A 51 15.72 3.84 -7.45
CA GLU A 51 14.68 4.05 -8.44
C GLU A 51 13.35 4.36 -7.77
N ILE A 52 12.78 5.53 -8.04
CA ILE A 52 11.46 5.96 -7.62
C ILE A 52 10.65 6.22 -8.89
N ILE A 53 9.60 5.44 -9.09
CA ILE A 53 8.72 5.53 -10.26
C ILE A 53 7.63 6.56 -9.96
N THR A 54 7.36 7.45 -10.91
CA THR A 54 6.18 8.32 -10.86
C THR A 54 5.00 7.56 -11.46
N THR A 55 3.95 7.37 -10.67
CA THR A 55 2.72 6.69 -11.11
C THR A 55 1.86 7.61 -12.00
N ALA A 56 0.90 7.03 -12.74
CA ALA A 56 0.04 7.79 -13.66
C ALA A 56 -0.78 8.89 -12.97
N ASP A 57 -1.09 8.73 -11.69
CA ASP A 57 -1.78 9.72 -10.85
C ASP A 57 -0.81 10.72 -10.16
N GLY A 58 0.47 10.73 -10.58
CA GLY A 58 1.49 11.64 -10.05
C GLY A 58 2.10 11.21 -8.71
N GLY A 59 1.70 10.05 -8.17
CA GLY A 59 2.29 9.48 -6.97
C GLY A 59 3.75 9.04 -7.18
N LYS A 60 4.42 8.75 -6.08
CA LYS A 60 5.78 8.18 -6.05
C LYS A 60 5.72 6.74 -5.56
N SER A 61 6.36 5.83 -6.26
CA SER A 61 6.35 4.40 -5.95
C SER A 61 7.76 3.82 -5.92
N GLN A 62 8.00 2.92 -4.97
CA GLN A 62 9.24 2.15 -4.89
C GLN A 62 8.95 0.72 -4.43
N THR A 63 9.49 -0.26 -5.13
CA THR A 63 9.47 -1.66 -4.70
C THR A 63 10.72 -1.95 -3.86
N LEU A 64 10.51 -2.57 -2.70
CA LEU A 64 11.54 -2.92 -1.74
C LEU A 64 11.59 -4.43 -1.57
N SER A 65 12.79 -4.96 -1.38
CA SER A 65 13.03 -6.37 -1.12
C SER A 65 13.63 -6.56 0.27
N PHE A 66 13.12 -7.55 1.00
CA PHE A 66 13.77 -8.04 2.21
C PHE A 66 14.85 -9.07 1.85
N ASP A 67 15.60 -9.52 2.85
CA ASP A 67 16.57 -10.57 2.66
C ASP A 67 15.92 -11.86 2.15
N LYS A 68 16.64 -12.53 1.27
CA LYS A 68 16.25 -13.83 0.73
C LYS A 68 16.11 -14.86 1.86
N ILE A 69 15.01 -15.60 1.86
CA ILE A 69 14.75 -16.71 2.76
C ILE A 69 15.09 -18.01 2.04
N GLU A 70 15.87 -18.86 2.68
CA GLU A 70 16.16 -20.21 2.22
C GLU A 70 15.32 -21.22 3.00
N TYR A 71 14.70 -22.15 2.27
CA TYR A 71 13.96 -23.28 2.82
C TYR A 71 14.77 -24.55 2.56
N LYS A 72 14.90 -25.39 3.61
CA LYS A 72 15.63 -26.66 3.56
C LYS A 72 14.69 -27.81 3.88
N LEU A 73 15.03 -28.99 3.37
CA LEU A 73 14.20 -30.19 3.52
C LEU A 73 13.89 -30.53 4.99
N ASP A 74 14.84 -30.33 5.90
CA ASP A 74 14.69 -30.59 7.33
C ASP A 74 13.67 -29.67 8.03
N GLN A 75 13.33 -28.56 7.41
CA GLN A 75 12.29 -27.62 7.88
C GLN A 75 10.88 -28.02 7.44
N LEU A 76 10.75 -28.95 6.48
CA LEU A 76 9.46 -29.36 5.91
C LEU A 76 8.89 -30.56 6.69
N ASN A 77 7.57 -30.75 6.60
CA ASN A 77 6.87 -31.90 7.17
C ASN A 77 7.03 -33.10 6.22
N LYS A 78 7.65 -34.16 6.72
CA LYS A 78 7.86 -35.40 5.96
C LYS A 78 6.55 -36.13 5.73
N LEU A 79 6.44 -36.78 4.58
CA LEU A 79 5.35 -37.70 4.32
C LEU A 79 5.48 -38.94 5.24
N PRO A 80 4.38 -39.48 5.76
CA PRO A 80 4.42 -40.68 6.62
C PRO A 80 5.05 -41.90 5.93
N THR A 81 5.00 -41.94 4.60
CA THR A 81 5.46 -43.06 3.78
C THR A 81 6.89 -42.91 3.27
N ASP A 82 7.54 -41.75 3.47
CA ASP A 82 8.90 -41.50 2.98
C ASP A 82 9.78 -40.90 4.09
N SER A 83 10.59 -41.74 4.70
CA SER A 83 11.55 -41.35 5.74
C SER A 83 12.72 -40.48 5.20
N THR A 84 12.94 -40.44 3.87
CA THR A 84 13.99 -39.61 3.25
C THR A 84 13.58 -38.14 3.20
N GLY A 85 12.27 -37.85 3.32
CA GLY A 85 11.70 -36.51 3.22
C GLY A 85 11.38 -36.06 1.81
N ARG A 86 11.48 -36.95 0.79
CA ARG A 86 11.04 -36.63 -0.57
C ARG A 86 9.56 -36.33 -0.60
N GLY A 87 9.18 -35.29 -1.33
CA GLY A 87 7.79 -34.82 -1.39
C GLY A 87 7.29 -34.13 -0.11
N ALA A 88 8.19 -33.83 0.84
CA ALA A 88 7.84 -33.09 2.05
C ALA A 88 7.33 -31.69 1.69
N SER A 89 6.43 -31.19 2.48
CA SER A 89 5.86 -29.85 2.29
C SER A 89 5.61 -29.15 3.61
N LYS A 90 5.60 -27.81 3.58
CA LYS A 90 5.20 -26.99 4.73
C LYS A 90 4.70 -25.64 4.27
N THR A 91 3.69 -25.15 4.98
CA THR A 91 3.19 -23.77 4.86
C THR A 91 3.81 -22.93 5.97
N PHE A 92 4.35 -21.78 5.58
CA PHE A 92 4.90 -20.76 6.46
C PHE A 92 4.02 -19.51 6.36
N THR A 93 3.83 -18.84 7.49
CA THR A 93 3.05 -17.61 7.56
C THR A 93 3.96 -16.47 7.99
N TYR A 94 3.87 -15.35 7.27
CA TYR A 94 4.59 -14.12 7.56
C TYR A 94 3.63 -12.93 7.54
N TYR A 95 4.10 -11.81 8.06
CA TYR A 95 3.35 -10.57 8.15
C TYR A 95 4.22 -9.40 7.69
N VAL A 96 3.60 -8.44 7.00
CA VAL A 96 4.27 -7.19 6.62
C VAL A 96 3.39 -6.01 6.98
N ARG A 97 4.05 -4.92 7.41
CA ARG A 97 3.40 -3.64 7.70
C ARG A 97 4.35 -2.48 7.45
N GLU A 98 3.82 -1.27 7.42
CA GLU A 98 4.61 -0.07 7.60
C GLU A 98 4.80 0.22 9.10
N GLN A 99 6.03 0.48 9.52
CA GLN A 99 6.30 0.90 10.90
C GLN A 99 5.72 2.30 11.12
N GLN A 100 4.87 2.42 12.13
CA GLN A 100 4.35 3.73 12.54
C GLN A 100 5.44 4.45 13.36
N PRO A 101 5.97 5.60 12.89
CA PRO A 101 7.06 6.28 13.59
C PRO A 101 6.53 7.01 14.83
N THR A 102 7.37 7.10 15.86
CA THR A 102 7.10 7.93 17.05
C THR A 102 7.06 9.42 16.72
N THR A 103 7.81 9.84 15.69
CA THR A 103 7.81 11.21 15.16
C THR A 103 7.49 11.14 13.67
N PRO A 104 6.19 11.25 13.28
CA PRO A 104 5.79 11.19 11.89
C PRO A 104 6.22 12.44 11.11
N PHE A 105 6.43 12.28 9.81
CA PHE A 105 6.63 13.44 8.92
C PHE A 105 5.35 14.29 8.89
N THR A 106 5.51 15.58 8.97
CA THR A 106 4.41 16.55 8.96
C THR A 106 3.57 16.40 7.68
N ASN A 107 2.24 16.41 7.82
CA ASN A 107 1.27 16.31 6.73
C ASN A 107 1.21 14.96 6.01
N TYR A 108 1.94 13.92 6.48
CA TYR A 108 1.79 12.57 5.98
C TYR A 108 0.80 11.76 6.84
N LYS A 109 -0.21 11.17 6.20
CA LYS A 109 -1.01 10.10 6.78
C LYS A 109 -0.37 8.78 6.39
N TYR A 110 0.06 8.02 7.40
CA TYR A 110 0.69 6.71 7.22
C TYR A 110 -0.34 5.63 6.96
N ASP A 111 0.08 4.63 6.20
CA ASP A 111 -0.69 3.42 5.95
C ASP A 111 -0.58 2.47 7.15
N GLN A 112 -1.70 2.05 7.72
CA GLN A 112 -1.74 1.11 8.84
C GLN A 112 -2.06 -0.32 8.41
N SER A 113 -2.05 -0.59 7.11
CA SER A 113 -2.33 -1.92 6.57
C SER A 113 -1.39 -2.97 7.15
N ILE A 114 -1.95 -4.16 7.37
CA ILE A 114 -1.18 -5.37 7.66
C ILE A 114 -1.58 -6.41 6.62
N TYR A 115 -0.58 -7.02 6.01
CA TYR A 115 -0.80 -8.15 5.10
C TYR A 115 -0.23 -9.42 5.71
N GLN A 116 -0.99 -10.49 5.62
CA GLN A 116 -0.54 -11.85 5.91
C GLN A 116 -0.05 -12.49 4.63
N ILE A 117 1.14 -13.07 4.66
CA ILE A 117 1.75 -13.78 3.53
C ILE A 117 1.78 -15.26 3.87
N THR A 118 1.28 -16.08 2.97
CA THR A 118 1.30 -17.54 3.05
C THR A 118 2.30 -18.08 2.04
N VAL A 119 3.34 -18.76 2.50
CA VAL A 119 4.36 -19.37 1.66
C VAL A 119 4.24 -20.88 1.73
N ASN A 120 4.02 -21.52 0.59
CA ASN A 120 4.01 -22.97 0.46
C ASN A 120 5.34 -23.45 -0.12
N ALA A 121 6.08 -24.23 0.66
CA ALA A 121 7.32 -24.87 0.25
C ALA A 121 7.08 -26.37 0.08
N VAL A 122 7.34 -26.88 -1.12
CA VAL A 122 7.09 -28.28 -1.50
C VAL A 122 8.35 -28.86 -2.17
N ASP A 123 8.88 -29.94 -1.60
CA ASP A 123 9.96 -30.67 -2.25
C ASP A 123 9.47 -31.35 -3.53
N ASN A 124 10.12 -31.08 -4.65
CA ASN A 124 9.74 -31.63 -5.95
C ASN A 124 10.40 -32.97 -6.29
N THR A 125 11.06 -33.60 -5.30
CA THR A 125 11.79 -34.87 -5.43
C THR A 125 13.05 -34.82 -6.30
N ASP A 126 13.41 -33.67 -6.86
CA ASP A 126 14.57 -33.40 -7.72
C ASP A 126 15.56 -32.44 -7.03
N HIS A 127 15.80 -32.62 -5.74
CA HIS A 127 16.70 -31.79 -4.93
C HIS A 127 16.34 -30.28 -4.90
N LYS A 128 15.10 -29.93 -5.27
CA LYS A 128 14.60 -28.56 -5.26
C LYS A 128 13.31 -28.46 -4.45
N ILE A 129 13.19 -27.39 -3.70
CA ILE A 129 11.94 -27.00 -3.05
C ILE A 129 11.30 -25.92 -3.91
N ASN A 130 10.10 -26.20 -4.44
CA ASN A 130 9.26 -25.22 -5.09
C ASN A 130 8.64 -24.34 -4.02
N VAL A 131 8.78 -23.03 -4.20
CA VAL A 131 8.23 -22.04 -3.26
C VAL A 131 7.25 -21.17 -3.99
N THR A 132 5.99 -21.18 -3.51
CA THR A 132 4.93 -20.29 -3.98
C THR A 132 4.45 -19.43 -2.81
N ALA A 133 4.05 -18.21 -3.09
CA ALA A 133 3.61 -17.29 -2.06
C ALA A 133 2.37 -16.51 -2.51
N THR A 134 1.40 -16.41 -1.58
CA THR A 134 0.22 -15.55 -1.71
C THR A 134 0.17 -14.59 -0.54
N TYR A 135 -0.62 -13.52 -0.66
CA TYR A 135 -0.87 -12.59 0.43
C TYR A 135 -2.32 -12.14 0.44
N LYS A 136 -2.79 -11.74 1.59
CA LYS A 136 -4.09 -11.07 1.78
C LYS A 136 -3.96 -9.96 2.81
N GLN A 137 -4.77 -8.94 2.66
CA GLN A 137 -4.86 -7.87 3.64
C GLN A 137 -5.71 -8.32 4.83
N ILE A 138 -5.19 -8.17 6.05
CA ILE A 138 -5.89 -8.50 7.30
C ILE A 138 -6.21 -7.25 8.13
N GLN A 139 -5.59 -6.12 7.82
CA GLN A 139 -5.92 -4.81 8.36
C GLN A 139 -5.81 -3.77 7.25
N ASP A 140 -6.76 -2.85 7.18
CA ASP A 140 -6.78 -1.80 6.17
C ASP A 140 -5.86 -0.61 6.54
N ARG A 141 -5.74 0.36 5.62
CA ARG A 141 -4.91 1.54 5.81
C ARG A 141 -5.35 2.47 6.96
N ASP A 142 -6.57 2.34 7.45
CA ASP A 142 -7.13 3.11 8.56
C ASP A 142 -7.09 2.34 9.88
N GLY A 143 -6.53 1.12 9.88
CA GLY A 143 -6.36 0.27 11.06
C GLY A 143 -7.55 -0.64 11.36
N ASN A 144 -8.54 -0.76 10.47
CA ASN A 144 -9.68 -1.63 10.68
C ASN A 144 -9.37 -3.07 10.20
N GLU A 145 -9.95 -4.05 10.86
CA GLU A 145 -9.84 -5.46 10.48
C GLU A 145 -10.48 -5.70 9.10
N VAL A 146 -9.80 -6.48 8.26
CA VAL A 146 -10.28 -6.93 6.95
C VAL A 146 -10.49 -8.44 7.00
N THR A 147 -11.73 -8.89 6.80
CA THR A 147 -12.10 -10.32 6.82
C THR A 147 -12.52 -10.85 5.45
N THR A 148 -12.68 -9.97 4.45
CA THR A 148 -13.25 -10.31 3.13
C THR A 148 -12.23 -10.35 2.01
N ASP A 149 -10.94 -10.02 2.28
CA ASP A 149 -9.92 -10.08 1.26
C ASP A 149 -9.54 -11.52 0.91
N THR A 150 -9.24 -11.75 -0.36
CA THR A 150 -8.86 -13.05 -0.91
C THR A 150 -7.36 -13.11 -1.16
N ASP A 151 -6.82 -14.33 -1.29
CA ASP A 151 -5.40 -14.54 -1.57
C ASP A 151 -5.01 -13.99 -2.94
N HIS A 152 -4.01 -13.11 -2.96
CA HIS A 152 -3.36 -12.56 -4.14
C HIS A 152 -2.02 -13.26 -4.38
N ASN A 153 -1.72 -13.59 -5.63
CA ASN A 153 -0.45 -14.23 -5.96
C ASN A 153 0.69 -13.19 -5.97
N LEU A 154 1.77 -13.48 -5.26
CA LEU A 154 2.95 -12.60 -5.19
C LEU A 154 3.77 -12.54 -6.49
N THR A 155 3.48 -13.39 -7.49
CA THR A 155 4.03 -13.22 -8.85
C THR A 155 3.37 -12.08 -9.61
N ASP A 156 2.13 -11.76 -9.30
CA ASP A 156 1.30 -10.82 -10.06
C ASP A 156 1.27 -9.43 -9.41
N SER A 157 1.35 -9.38 -8.10
CA SER A 157 1.29 -8.14 -7.32
C SER A 157 2.06 -8.29 -5.99
N THR A 158 2.32 -7.16 -5.33
CA THR A 158 2.97 -7.13 -4.01
C THR A 158 2.11 -6.39 -3.00
N PRO A 159 2.20 -6.71 -1.70
CA PRO A 159 1.63 -5.87 -0.64
C PRO A 159 2.03 -4.42 -0.86
N THR A 160 1.05 -3.52 -0.89
CA THR A 160 1.27 -2.11 -1.22
C THR A 160 0.83 -1.21 -0.07
N PHE A 161 1.75 -0.35 0.37
CA PHE A 161 1.54 0.60 1.45
C PHE A 161 1.50 2.01 0.89
N THR A 162 0.38 2.71 1.05
CA THR A 162 0.15 4.02 0.44
C THR A 162 0.01 5.11 1.50
N ASN A 163 1.02 5.97 1.63
CA ASN A 163 0.92 7.19 2.41
C ASN A 163 0.33 8.32 1.57
N THR A 164 -0.44 9.20 2.22
CA THR A 164 -0.96 10.40 1.58
C THR A 164 -0.38 11.63 2.24
N TYR A 165 0.10 12.54 1.42
CA TYR A 165 0.52 13.87 1.84
C TYR A 165 -0.60 14.85 1.49
N SER A 166 -1.01 15.66 2.46
CA SER A 166 -1.96 16.75 2.23
C SER A 166 -1.44 18.00 2.90
N THR A 167 -1.20 19.04 2.11
CA THR A 167 -1.17 20.39 2.63
C THR A 167 -2.62 20.78 2.90
N SER A 168 -3.15 20.46 4.08
CA SER A 168 -4.27 21.22 4.57
C SER A 168 -3.75 22.63 4.75
N LEU A 169 -4.09 23.55 3.86
CA LEU A 169 -4.20 24.94 4.26
C LEU A 169 -5.04 24.90 5.53
N PRO A 170 -4.57 25.42 6.68
CA PRO A 170 -5.40 25.44 7.85
C PRO A 170 -6.59 26.33 7.49
N LEU A 171 -7.73 25.71 7.22
CA LEU A 171 -9.04 26.38 7.21
C LEU A 171 -9.36 26.99 8.59
N SER A 172 -8.49 26.76 9.58
CA SER A 172 -8.54 27.39 10.91
C SER A 172 -8.32 28.90 10.92
N GLY A 173 -7.97 29.52 9.78
CA GLY A 173 -7.94 30.99 9.62
C GLY A 173 -9.08 31.54 8.75
N MET A 174 -9.82 30.70 8.04
CA MET A 174 -11.05 31.10 7.38
C MET A 174 -12.19 30.96 8.40
N SER A 175 -12.27 31.92 9.33
CA SER A 175 -13.48 32.14 10.13
C SER A 175 -14.66 32.21 9.16
N GLY A 176 -15.85 31.76 9.56
CA GLY A 176 -17.07 31.73 8.74
C GLY A 176 -17.39 32.99 7.94
N VAL A 177 -16.72 34.10 8.27
CA VAL A 177 -16.71 35.38 7.57
C VAL A 177 -16.23 35.29 6.13
N THR A 178 -15.19 34.50 5.82
CA THR A 178 -14.62 34.43 4.44
C THR A 178 -15.52 33.62 3.49
N LEU A 179 -16.18 32.57 4.03
CA LEU A 179 -17.18 31.82 3.27
C LEU A 179 -18.42 32.70 2.99
N THR A 180 -18.77 33.52 3.96
CA THR A 180 -19.93 34.46 3.84
C THR A 180 -19.63 35.56 2.80
N TYR A 181 -18.37 36.04 2.74
CA TYR A 181 -17.96 37.01 1.69
C TYR A 181 -17.94 36.42 0.30
N LEU A 182 -17.47 35.19 0.11
CA LEU A 182 -17.49 34.50 -1.18
C LEU A 182 -18.93 34.21 -1.64
N ALA A 183 -19.79 33.76 -0.76
CA ALA A 183 -21.20 33.57 -1.06
C ALA A 183 -21.91 34.91 -1.33
N GLY A 184 -21.61 35.97 -0.57
CA GLY A 184 -22.11 37.32 -0.78
C GLY A 184 -21.69 37.93 -2.11
N ALA A 185 -20.41 37.75 -2.52
CA ALA A 185 -19.93 38.24 -3.79
C ALA A 185 -20.62 37.55 -4.98
N ALA A 186 -20.85 36.24 -4.91
CA ALA A 186 -21.56 35.47 -5.94
C ALA A 186 -23.02 35.96 -6.09
N VAL A 187 -23.71 36.26 -4.99
CA VAL A 187 -25.09 36.81 -5.00
C VAL A 187 -25.13 38.20 -5.58
N LEU A 188 -24.16 39.07 -5.26
CA LEU A 188 -24.08 40.43 -5.82
C LEU A 188 -23.78 40.40 -7.32
N CYS A 189 -22.92 39.52 -7.80
CA CYS A 189 -22.68 39.35 -9.23
C CYS A 189 -23.91 38.84 -9.98
N ALA A 190 -24.65 37.90 -9.41
CA ALA A 190 -25.91 37.42 -10.00
C ALA A 190 -26.97 38.48 -10.07
N ALA A 191 -27.13 39.30 -9.02
CA ALA A 191 -28.06 40.40 -8.98
C ALA A 191 -27.71 41.50 -9.99
N ALA A 192 -26.42 41.84 -10.13
CA ALA A 192 -25.98 42.83 -11.10
C ALA A 192 -26.20 42.34 -12.55
N ALA A 193 -25.93 41.07 -12.84
CA ALA A 193 -26.18 40.46 -14.17
C ALA A 193 -27.68 40.45 -14.49
N TRP A 194 -28.54 40.13 -13.48
CA TRP A 194 -29.98 40.11 -13.64
C TRP A 194 -30.57 41.50 -13.89
N MET A 195 -30.07 42.53 -13.15
CA MET A 195 -30.48 43.94 -13.38
C MET A 195 -30.02 44.43 -14.77
N HIS A 196 -28.84 44.03 -15.24
CA HIS A 196 -28.35 44.39 -16.57
C HIS A 196 -29.21 43.78 -17.69
N ILE A 197 -29.60 42.52 -17.56
CA ILE A 197 -30.47 41.82 -18.52
C ILE A 197 -31.87 42.49 -18.52
N ARG A 198 -32.40 42.81 -17.35
CA ARG A 198 -33.74 43.48 -17.22
C ARG A 198 -33.76 44.88 -17.86
N ARG A 199 -32.68 45.66 -17.67
CA ARG A 199 -32.53 46.98 -18.35
C ARG A 199 -32.48 46.85 -19.85
N LYS A 200 -31.77 45.85 -20.40
CA LYS A 200 -31.67 45.58 -21.84
C LYS A 200 -33.03 45.12 -22.42
N ALA A 201 -33.79 44.35 -21.67
CA ALA A 201 -35.13 43.91 -22.10
C ALA A 201 -36.11 45.05 -22.15
N ASN A 202 -36.08 45.95 -21.17
CA ASN A 202 -36.94 47.13 -21.15
C ASN A 202 -36.59 48.16 -22.20
N ALA A 203 -35.31 48.32 -22.56
CA ALA A 203 -34.88 49.21 -23.67
C ALA A 203 -35.37 48.74 -25.05
N LYS A 204 -35.43 47.40 -25.26
CA LYS A 204 -36.00 46.85 -26.52
C LYS A 204 -37.52 46.85 -26.59
N GLY A 205 -38.21 46.96 -25.47
CA GLY A 205 -39.68 47.06 -25.42
C GLY A 205 -40.24 48.47 -25.70
N GLY A 206 -39.37 49.52 -25.66
CA GLY A 206 -39.77 50.91 -25.91
C GLY A 206 -39.81 51.31 -27.40
N GLU A 207 -39.23 50.53 -28.28
CA GLU A 207 -39.15 50.85 -29.76
C GLU A 207 -40.33 50.29 -30.59
N ARG A 208 -41.37 49.76 -29.96
CA ARG A 208 -42.51 49.16 -30.68
C ARG A 208 -43.84 49.96 -30.52
N ARG A 209 -43.76 51.25 -30.26
CA ARG A 209 -44.95 52.12 -30.26
C ARG A 209 -44.65 53.44 -30.97
N GLU A 210 -44.59 53.37 -32.31
CA GLU A 210 -44.97 54.45 -33.24
C GLU A 210 -45.48 53.81 -34.50
#